data_fa2c2af341a477971b8b0af8916a9d3b
#
_entry.id   fa2c2af341a477971b8b0af8916a9d3b
#
_cell.length_a   1.000
_cell.length_b   1.000
_cell.length_c   1.000
_cell.angle_alpha   90.00
_cell.angle_beta   90.00
_cell.angle_gamma   90.00
#
_symmetry.space_group_name_H-M   'P 1'
#
loop_
_entity.id
_entity.type
_entity.pdbx_description
1 polymer ?
#
loop_
_entity_poly.entity_id
_entity_poly.type
_entity_poly.pdbx_seq_one_letter_code
_entity_poly.pdbx_strand_id
1 'polypeptide(L)'
;MDRQATPTIEAFFAACRSGDVAALRELLAREPGLARERHSGTTGLHAAVNHPETVRLLLERGADPNARDEGDNALPLHFAAGGGPLESVRALLDAGSDAKGVGDLHRLDVIGWATVFADARRDLVDLLVERGAQHHAFSTVALGDLNLLRQVIASNPNAIHRRLSQFEQEQTVLHYVIAPPDGLVGGLFRTGDHYRTLELLIELGADVEARDAKGRTPLALAMLRGDWEAMRRLSAAGAMVPEPEEQSEALPAPTLSVLSASISKQTPMLSVPDVAATVAWYRAVGFELVGSHGDEGKLGWACVRLGSAEIMFVPSTDPWRSRVSGVSLWFRTDRIDDLYAHLKRRQLAHAHAMLAGETSDAPDVRFTLDLYTAFYSQREFGIRDPNGVELMFAQSIDEESSS
;
A
#
# COMPACT_ATOMS: atom_id res chain seq x y z
N MET A 1 -22.59 1.22 24.19
CA MET A 1 -24.05 1.06 23.90
C MET A 1 -24.31 1.85 22.63
N ASP A 2 -24.26 1.19 21.48
CA ASP A 2 -24.63 1.81 20.20
C ASP A 2 -26.10 2.23 20.27
N ARG A 3 -26.37 3.55 20.25
CA ARG A 3 -27.70 4.04 19.95
C ARG A 3 -28.01 3.61 18.52
N GLN A 4 -29.04 2.77 18.33
CA GLN A 4 -29.56 2.50 17.00
C GLN A 4 -29.79 3.83 16.31
N ALA A 5 -29.15 4.02 15.13
CA ALA A 5 -29.29 5.24 14.34
C ALA A 5 -30.78 5.49 14.04
N THR A 6 -31.25 6.67 14.35
CA THR A 6 -32.60 7.06 13.92
C THR A 6 -32.59 7.31 12.42
N PRO A 7 -33.74 7.13 11.69
CA PRO A 7 -33.81 7.45 10.27
C PRO A 7 -33.36 8.88 9.93
N THR A 8 -33.47 9.82 10.87
CA THR A 8 -32.99 11.20 10.71
C THR A 8 -31.46 11.30 10.69
N ILE A 9 -30.77 10.54 11.56
CA ILE A 9 -29.31 10.51 11.60
C ILE A 9 -28.78 9.89 10.31
N GLU A 10 -29.36 8.79 9.84
CA GLU A 10 -28.96 8.16 8.58
C GLU A 10 -29.14 9.11 7.38
N ALA A 11 -30.27 9.81 7.30
CA ALA A 11 -30.56 10.79 6.27
C ALA A 11 -29.55 11.96 6.32
N PHE A 12 -29.20 12.43 7.53
CA PHE A 12 -28.20 13.49 7.72
C PHE A 12 -26.82 13.06 7.20
N PHE A 13 -26.33 11.88 7.57
CA PHE A 13 -25.04 11.40 7.11
C PHE A 13 -25.03 11.05 5.61
N ALA A 14 -26.17 10.60 5.06
CA ALA A 14 -26.32 10.42 3.62
C ALA A 14 -26.21 11.75 2.87
N ALA A 15 -26.88 12.80 3.35
CA ALA A 15 -26.78 14.15 2.79
C ALA A 15 -25.36 14.75 2.93
N CYS A 16 -24.65 14.47 4.03
CA CYS A 16 -23.24 14.87 4.19
C CYS A 16 -22.35 14.22 3.12
N ARG A 17 -22.49 12.91 2.89
CA ARG A 17 -21.70 12.17 1.90
C ARG A 17 -22.00 12.54 0.45
N SER A 18 -23.26 12.89 0.16
CA SER A 18 -23.68 13.29 -1.21
C SER A 18 -23.48 14.77 -1.51
N GLY A 19 -23.21 15.59 -0.48
CA GLY A 19 -23.13 17.05 -0.65
C GLY A 19 -24.50 17.72 -0.85
N ASP A 20 -25.58 17.10 -0.41
CA ASP A 20 -26.94 17.68 -0.53
C ASP A 20 -27.16 18.77 0.51
N VAL A 21 -26.73 19.99 0.15
CA VAL A 21 -26.83 21.19 1.00
C VAL A 21 -28.31 21.55 1.30
N ALA A 22 -29.24 21.28 0.37
CA ALA A 22 -30.65 21.59 0.56
C ALA A 22 -31.27 20.69 1.65
N ALA A 23 -31.07 19.38 1.53
CA ALA A 23 -31.53 18.42 2.54
C ALA A 23 -30.90 18.70 3.91
N LEU A 24 -29.56 19.03 3.94
CA LEU A 24 -28.90 19.36 5.18
C LEU A 24 -29.44 20.62 5.85
N ARG A 25 -29.76 21.67 5.09
CA ARG A 25 -30.38 22.89 5.64
C ARG A 25 -31.73 22.57 6.29
N GLU A 26 -32.56 21.74 5.68
CA GLU A 26 -33.83 21.33 6.23
C GLU A 26 -33.68 20.49 7.51
N LEU A 27 -32.79 19.50 7.49
CA LEU A 27 -32.54 18.64 8.64
C LEU A 27 -32.00 19.44 9.83
N LEU A 28 -31.01 20.30 9.60
CA LEU A 28 -30.38 21.14 10.62
C LEU A 28 -31.31 22.26 11.13
N ALA A 29 -32.32 22.69 10.36
CA ALA A 29 -33.35 23.61 10.82
C ALA A 29 -34.31 22.94 11.79
N ARG A 30 -34.61 21.65 11.59
CA ARG A 30 -35.50 20.85 12.47
C ARG A 30 -34.77 20.38 13.73
N GLU A 31 -33.54 19.89 13.55
CA GLU A 31 -32.71 19.32 14.61
C GLU A 31 -31.27 19.88 14.55
N PRO A 32 -31.04 21.08 15.13
CA PRO A 32 -29.71 21.72 15.08
C PRO A 32 -28.58 20.88 15.71
N GLY A 33 -28.93 19.98 16.66
CA GLY A 33 -27.99 19.07 17.31
C GLY A 33 -27.30 18.11 16.36
N LEU A 34 -27.89 17.80 15.20
CA LEU A 34 -27.32 16.89 14.21
C LEU A 34 -25.91 17.29 13.74
N ALA A 35 -25.59 18.60 13.74
CA ALA A 35 -24.26 19.09 13.38
C ALA A 35 -23.12 18.50 14.24
N ARG A 36 -23.44 18.04 15.46
CA ARG A 36 -22.49 17.49 16.43
C ARG A 36 -22.66 15.98 16.66
N GLU A 37 -23.64 15.38 15.99
CA GLU A 37 -23.91 13.95 16.14
C GLU A 37 -22.79 13.11 15.51
N ARG A 38 -22.66 11.90 16.06
CA ARG A 38 -21.76 10.86 15.55
C ARG A 38 -22.57 9.67 15.03
N HIS A 39 -22.09 9.10 13.96
CA HIS A 39 -22.63 7.87 13.41
C HIS A 39 -21.48 6.99 12.92
N SER A 40 -21.48 5.72 13.33
CA SER A 40 -20.41 4.75 13.00
C SER A 40 -18.99 5.30 13.29
N GLY A 41 -18.84 5.96 14.45
CA GLY A 41 -17.56 6.49 14.91
C GLY A 41 -17.10 7.80 14.25
N THR A 42 -17.84 8.34 13.25
CA THR A 42 -17.45 9.55 12.51
C THR A 42 -18.40 10.72 12.77
N THR A 43 -18.05 11.93 12.33
CA THR A 43 -18.93 13.12 12.37
C THR A 43 -19.37 13.51 10.97
N GLY A 44 -20.38 14.40 10.87
CA GLY A 44 -20.82 14.95 9.59
C GLY A 44 -19.71 15.63 8.81
N LEU A 45 -18.73 16.27 9.48
CA LEU A 45 -17.58 16.88 8.82
C LEU A 45 -16.67 15.85 8.13
N HIS A 46 -16.40 14.70 8.77
CA HIS A 46 -15.61 13.61 8.12
C HIS A 46 -16.33 13.10 6.88
N ALA A 47 -17.64 12.91 6.96
CA ALA A 47 -18.46 12.44 5.83
C ALA A 47 -18.52 13.44 4.66
N ALA A 48 -18.36 14.74 4.96
CA ALA A 48 -18.57 15.84 4.02
C ALA A 48 -17.30 16.41 3.40
N VAL A 49 -16.10 15.88 3.70
CA VAL A 49 -14.80 16.50 3.31
C VAL A 49 -14.67 16.78 1.81
N ASN A 50 -15.34 16.01 0.96
CA ASN A 50 -15.33 16.18 -0.50
C ASN A 50 -16.28 17.28 -1.01
N HIS A 51 -17.08 17.87 -0.13
CA HIS A 51 -18.14 18.82 -0.46
C HIS A 51 -17.96 20.14 0.30
N PRO A 52 -17.19 21.11 -0.23
CA PRO A 52 -16.81 22.33 0.49
C PRO A 52 -17.99 23.15 1.02
N GLU A 53 -19.11 23.22 0.28
CA GLU A 53 -20.29 23.94 0.73
C GLU A 53 -20.96 23.26 1.92
N THR A 54 -20.98 21.94 1.93
CA THR A 54 -21.47 21.14 3.05
C THR A 54 -20.58 21.32 4.28
N VAL A 55 -19.26 21.29 4.11
CA VAL A 55 -18.30 21.56 5.19
C VAL A 55 -18.58 22.94 5.81
N ARG A 56 -18.71 24.00 4.99
CA ARG A 56 -19.00 25.36 5.49
C ARG A 56 -20.32 25.40 6.25
N LEU A 57 -21.37 24.80 5.70
CA LEU A 57 -22.67 24.75 6.36
C LEU A 57 -22.61 24.07 7.73
N LEU A 58 -21.92 22.92 7.83
CA LEU A 58 -21.77 22.20 9.09
C LEU A 58 -20.99 23.04 10.13
N LEU A 59 -19.92 23.71 9.72
CA LEU A 59 -19.13 24.59 10.57
C LEU A 59 -19.96 25.79 11.06
N GLU A 60 -20.73 26.43 10.18
CA GLU A 60 -21.68 27.50 10.53
C GLU A 60 -22.75 27.05 11.55
N ARG A 61 -23.10 25.76 11.54
CA ARG A 61 -24.07 25.17 12.48
C ARG A 61 -23.40 24.60 13.73
N GLY A 62 -22.11 24.87 13.94
CA GLY A 62 -21.38 24.56 15.16
C GLY A 62 -20.88 23.13 15.24
N ALA A 63 -20.62 22.48 14.09
CA ALA A 63 -19.84 21.26 14.04
C ALA A 63 -18.42 21.53 14.53
N ASP A 64 -17.86 20.61 15.31
CA ASP A 64 -16.50 20.74 15.85
C ASP A 64 -15.46 20.33 14.80
N PRO A 65 -14.60 21.26 14.29
CA PRO A 65 -13.57 20.96 13.30
C PRO A 65 -12.44 20.10 13.87
N ASN A 66 -12.36 19.94 15.19
CA ASN A 66 -11.36 19.15 15.89
C ASN A 66 -11.91 17.83 16.47
N ALA A 67 -13.15 17.47 16.15
CA ALA A 67 -13.68 16.17 16.52
C ALA A 67 -12.88 15.04 15.84
N ARG A 68 -12.44 14.05 16.62
CA ARG A 68 -11.69 12.90 16.10
C ARG A 68 -12.64 11.76 15.78
N ASP A 69 -12.38 11.04 14.68
CA ASP A 69 -13.09 9.79 14.41
C ASP A 69 -12.59 8.65 15.33
N GLU A 70 -13.34 7.56 15.39
CA GLU A 70 -13.01 6.40 16.23
C GLU A 70 -12.12 5.38 15.49
N GLY A 71 -12.05 5.45 14.16
CA GLY A 71 -11.26 4.54 13.33
C GLY A 71 -9.77 4.86 13.38
N ASP A 72 -9.43 6.07 12.96
CA ASP A 72 -8.02 6.49 12.79
C ASP A 72 -7.58 7.51 13.84
N ASN A 73 -8.47 7.89 14.77
CA ASN A 73 -8.27 9.00 15.70
C ASN A 73 -7.87 10.29 14.98
N ALA A 74 -8.38 10.47 13.77
CA ALA A 74 -8.06 11.56 12.86
C ALA A 74 -9.10 12.69 12.94
N LEU A 75 -8.67 13.91 12.62
CA LEU A 75 -9.56 15.08 12.48
C LEU A 75 -10.20 15.07 11.07
N PRO A 76 -11.34 15.76 10.83
CA PRO A 76 -11.83 16.00 9.48
C PRO A 76 -10.77 16.57 8.54
N LEU A 77 -9.82 17.37 9.08
CA LEU A 77 -8.73 17.96 8.33
C LEU A 77 -7.75 16.90 7.76
N HIS A 78 -7.53 15.76 8.44
CA HIS A 78 -6.73 14.66 7.91
C HIS A 78 -7.36 14.09 6.63
N PHE A 79 -8.66 13.76 6.69
CA PHE A 79 -9.39 13.24 5.55
C PHE A 79 -9.43 14.25 4.38
N ALA A 80 -9.64 15.54 4.68
CA ALA A 80 -9.60 16.59 3.68
C ALA A 80 -8.21 16.74 3.05
N ALA A 81 -7.15 16.64 3.85
CA ALA A 81 -5.76 16.71 3.38
C ALA A 81 -5.36 15.47 2.56
N GLY A 82 -5.86 14.29 2.92
CA GLY A 82 -5.59 13.02 2.24
C GLY A 82 -6.22 12.88 0.85
N GLY A 83 -7.19 13.72 0.47
CA GLY A 83 -7.82 13.59 -0.86
C GLY A 83 -8.93 14.58 -1.15
N GLY A 84 -9.30 15.44 -0.20
CA GLY A 84 -10.37 16.41 -0.38
C GLY A 84 -9.98 17.65 -1.19
N PRO A 85 -10.97 18.47 -1.59
CA PRO A 85 -10.74 19.76 -2.23
C PRO A 85 -10.02 20.75 -1.31
N LEU A 86 -9.17 21.61 -1.88
CA LEU A 86 -8.45 22.66 -1.16
C LEU A 86 -9.39 23.61 -0.39
N GLU A 87 -10.59 23.85 -0.92
CA GLU A 87 -11.62 24.67 -0.32
C GLU A 87 -12.15 24.09 1.00
N SER A 88 -12.24 22.76 1.10
CA SER A 88 -12.62 22.07 2.35
C SER A 88 -11.51 22.22 3.40
N VAL A 89 -10.24 22.05 2.98
CA VAL A 89 -9.07 22.26 3.86
C VAL A 89 -9.06 23.69 4.39
N ARG A 90 -9.26 24.70 3.51
CA ARG A 90 -9.34 26.12 3.92
C ARG A 90 -10.48 26.35 4.92
N ALA A 91 -11.67 25.85 4.63
CA ALA A 91 -12.81 26.04 5.50
C ALA A 91 -12.58 25.46 6.90
N LEU A 92 -11.98 24.27 7.00
CA LEU A 92 -11.64 23.63 8.27
C LEU A 92 -10.59 24.43 9.04
N LEU A 93 -9.53 24.87 8.36
CA LEU A 93 -8.47 25.67 8.97
C LEU A 93 -8.98 27.05 9.43
N ASP A 94 -9.81 27.71 8.64
CA ASP A 94 -10.42 29.00 8.99
C ASP A 94 -11.40 28.88 10.17
N ALA A 95 -11.99 27.69 10.37
CA ALA A 95 -12.83 27.39 11.54
C ALA A 95 -12.01 26.95 12.77
N GLY A 96 -10.67 26.94 12.71
CA GLY A 96 -9.81 26.62 13.83
C GLY A 96 -9.48 25.14 13.99
N SER A 97 -9.49 24.37 12.90
CA SER A 97 -8.96 23.01 12.92
C SER A 97 -7.45 23.05 13.22
N ASP A 98 -6.98 22.13 14.07
CA ASP A 98 -5.57 21.97 14.39
C ASP A 98 -4.78 21.50 13.16
N ALA A 99 -3.99 22.41 12.57
CA ALA A 99 -3.20 22.12 11.39
C ALA A 99 -2.09 21.07 11.62
N LYS A 100 -1.65 20.86 12.87
CA LYS A 100 -0.69 19.80 13.21
C LYS A 100 -1.38 18.44 13.23
N GLY A 101 -2.50 18.35 13.93
CA GLY A 101 -3.32 17.16 14.02
C GLY A 101 -2.62 15.94 14.63
N VAL A 102 -1.65 16.17 15.52
CA VAL A 102 -0.86 15.10 16.15
C VAL A 102 -1.74 14.10 16.88
N GLY A 103 -1.45 12.80 16.76
CA GLY A 103 -2.08 11.74 17.52
C GLY A 103 -3.05 10.86 16.73
N ASP A 104 -3.07 10.99 15.39
CA ASP A 104 -3.72 10.01 14.51
C ASP A 104 -3.06 8.63 14.68
N LEU A 105 -3.81 7.55 14.40
CA LEU A 105 -3.32 6.19 14.60
C LEU A 105 -2.21 5.80 13.62
N HIS A 106 -2.10 6.48 12.48
CA HIS A 106 -1.02 6.27 11.50
C HIS A 106 0.28 6.96 11.88
N ARG A 107 0.26 7.84 12.90
CA ARG A 107 1.42 8.65 13.36
C ARG A 107 1.99 9.54 12.25
N LEU A 108 1.12 10.05 11.38
CA LEU A 108 1.51 10.82 10.20
C LEU A 108 1.21 12.31 10.34
N ASP A 109 0.36 12.71 11.29
CA ASP A 109 -0.14 14.07 11.44
C ASP A 109 -0.84 14.56 10.14
N VAL A 110 -1.44 15.73 10.10
CA VAL A 110 -2.14 16.23 8.89
C VAL A 110 -1.20 16.33 7.69
N ILE A 111 0.06 16.75 7.91
CA ILE A 111 1.03 16.91 6.82
C ILE A 111 1.40 15.58 6.15
N GLY A 112 1.45 14.50 6.92
CA GLY A 112 1.71 13.17 6.38
C GLY A 112 0.53 12.63 5.58
N TRP A 113 -0.70 12.89 6.01
CA TRP A 113 -1.89 12.52 5.23
C TRP A 113 -1.92 13.24 3.88
N ALA A 114 -1.47 14.50 3.84
CA ALA A 114 -1.36 15.29 2.61
C ALA A 114 -0.23 14.84 1.66
N THR A 115 0.74 14.05 2.13
CA THR A 115 1.96 13.74 1.38
C THR A 115 2.20 12.25 1.20
N VAL A 116 1.93 11.44 2.23
CA VAL A 116 2.22 10.00 2.26
C VAL A 116 1.03 9.20 1.74
N PHE A 117 -0.20 9.55 2.12
CA PHE A 117 -1.43 8.89 1.65
C PHE A 117 -1.97 9.44 0.33
N ALA A 118 -1.52 10.62 -0.10
CA ALA A 118 -2.01 11.29 -1.29
C ALA A 118 -0.87 11.69 -2.23
N ASP A 119 -1.20 11.95 -3.49
CA ASP A 119 -0.32 12.68 -4.40
C ASP A 119 -0.08 14.08 -3.81
N ALA A 120 1.11 14.32 -3.29
CA ALA A 120 1.47 15.54 -2.56
C ALA A 120 1.23 16.79 -3.42
N ARG A 121 0.16 17.50 -3.14
CA ARG A 121 -0.15 18.78 -3.78
C ARG A 121 0.55 19.91 -3.05
N ARG A 122 1.48 20.56 -3.72
CA ARG A 122 2.29 21.63 -3.10
C ARG A 122 1.44 22.76 -2.56
N ASP A 123 0.40 23.21 -3.29
CA ASP A 123 -0.53 24.26 -2.86
C ASP A 123 -1.23 23.94 -1.53
N LEU A 124 -1.56 22.69 -1.31
CA LEU A 124 -2.18 22.22 -0.07
C LEU A 124 -1.12 22.12 1.05
N VAL A 125 0.04 21.55 0.74
CA VAL A 125 1.15 21.44 1.71
C VAL A 125 1.59 22.83 2.19
N ASP A 126 1.78 23.77 1.28
CA ASP A 126 2.16 25.15 1.61
C ASP A 126 1.12 25.81 2.52
N LEU A 127 -0.17 25.67 2.22
CA LEU A 127 -1.26 26.16 3.06
C LEU A 127 -1.23 25.55 4.47
N LEU A 128 -1.00 24.24 4.59
CA LEU A 128 -0.93 23.57 5.88
C LEU A 128 0.26 24.09 6.71
N VAL A 129 1.42 24.28 6.09
CA VAL A 129 2.61 24.83 6.74
C VAL A 129 2.39 26.28 7.17
N GLU A 130 1.79 27.12 6.34
CA GLU A 130 1.40 28.49 6.69
C GLU A 130 0.48 28.54 7.92
N ARG A 131 -0.34 27.50 8.12
CA ARG A 131 -1.26 27.40 9.26
C ARG A 131 -0.66 26.66 10.46
N GLY A 132 0.61 26.26 10.40
CA GLY A 132 1.36 25.72 11.53
C GLY A 132 1.60 24.22 11.51
N ALA A 133 1.24 23.51 10.46
CA ALA A 133 1.67 22.12 10.26
C ALA A 133 3.20 22.05 10.18
N GLN A 134 3.76 20.93 10.63
CA GLN A 134 5.22 20.74 10.67
C GLN A 134 5.62 19.53 9.83
N HIS A 135 6.62 19.72 8.98
CA HIS A 135 7.20 18.60 8.26
C HIS A 135 7.91 17.63 9.19
N HIS A 136 7.85 16.37 8.83
CA HIS A 136 8.62 15.28 9.42
C HIS A 136 9.34 14.49 8.31
N ALA A 137 10.25 13.56 8.67
CA ALA A 137 11.06 12.83 7.70
C ALA A 137 10.23 12.18 6.58
N PHE A 138 9.11 11.52 6.91
CA PHE A 138 8.25 10.88 5.90
C PHE A 138 7.63 11.89 4.93
N SER A 139 7.14 13.05 5.40
CA SER A 139 6.55 14.06 4.52
C SER A 139 7.58 14.66 3.58
N THR A 140 8.82 14.87 4.04
CA THR A 140 9.90 15.42 3.19
C THR A 140 10.37 14.40 2.15
N VAL A 141 10.43 13.13 2.53
CA VAL A 141 10.75 12.03 1.62
C VAL A 141 9.65 11.86 0.57
N ALA A 142 8.37 11.89 0.96
CA ALA A 142 7.25 11.81 0.03
C ALA A 142 7.23 12.97 -0.98
N LEU A 143 7.67 14.18 -0.57
CA LEU A 143 7.84 15.35 -1.44
C LEU A 143 9.08 15.26 -2.35
N GLY A 144 10.03 14.37 -2.07
CA GLY A 144 11.32 14.31 -2.75
C GLY A 144 12.22 15.52 -2.47
N ASP A 145 11.98 16.25 -1.38
CA ASP A 145 12.72 17.46 -1.05
C ASP A 145 13.88 17.17 -0.09
N LEU A 146 15.05 16.89 -0.65
CA LEU A 146 16.27 16.57 0.09
C LEU A 146 16.77 17.73 0.96
N ASN A 147 16.57 18.99 0.55
CA ASN A 147 16.98 20.14 1.32
C ASN A 147 16.09 20.30 2.55
N LEU A 148 14.78 20.15 2.38
CA LEU A 148 13.84 20.20 3.48
C LEU A 148 14.07 19.03 4.45
N LEU A 149 14.41 17.84 3.95
CA LEU A 149 14.79 16.69 4.78
C LEU A 149 16.00 17.02 5.68
N ARG A 150 17.08 17.61 5.10
CA ARG A 150 18.25 18.08 5.88
C ARG A 150 17.86 19.06 6.97
N GLN A 151 17.00 20.04 6.65
CA GLN A 151 16.55 21.05 7.62
C GLN A 151 15.73 20.43 8.75
N VAL A 152 14.80 19.51 8.44
CA VAL A 152 13.98 18.82 9.45
C VAL A 152 14.86 18.01 10.39
N ILE A 153 15.81 17.25 9.88
CA ILE A 153 16.71 16.44 10.72
C ILE A 153 17.70 17.33 11.50
N ALA A 154 18.20 18.41 10.92
CA ALA A 154 19.06 19.36 11.64
C ALA A 154 18.33 20.03 12.81
N SER A 155 17.04 20.36 12.65
CA SER A 155 16.21 20.95 13.71
C SER A 155 15.78 19.95 14.79
N ASN A 156 15.60 18.68 14.41
CA ASN A 156 15.24 17.59 15.31
C ASN A 156 15.91 16.28 14.86
N PRO A 157 17.12 15.98 15.37
CA PRO A 157 17.85 14.77 14.98
C PRO A 157 17.08 13.47 15.22
N ASN A 158 16.18 13.41 16.22
CA ASN A 158 15.38 12.22 16.50
C ASN A 158 14.29 11.97 15.44
N ALA A 159 13.98 12.94 14.59
CA ALA A 159 12.97 12.77 13.53
C ALA A 159 13.33 11.68 12.53
N ILE A 160 14.64 11.35 12.37
CA ILE A 160 15.10 10.28 11.48
C ILE A 160 14.73 8.89 11.99
N HIS A 161 14.51 8.73 13.30
CA HIS A 161 14.12 7.47 13.94
C HIS A 161 12.60 7.31 14.09
N ARG A 162 11.82 8.29 13.58
CA ARG A 162 10.35 8.19 13.61
C ARG A 162 9.91 6.94 12.87
N ARG A 163 8.87 6.28 13.41
CA ARG A 163 8.24 5.09 12.83
C ARG A 163 6.80 5.40 12.48
N LEU A 164 6.33 4.82 11.40
CA LEU A 164 4.92 4.71 11.09
C LEU A 164 4.20 3.83 12.13
N SER A 165 2.91 3.66 12.00
CA SER A 165 2.12 2.85 12.92
C SER A 165 2.28 1.34 12.65
N GLN A 166 1.60 0.53 13.47
CA GLN A 166 1.49 -0.91 13.24
C GLN A 166 0.77 -1.25 11.91
N PHE A 167 -0.14 -0.39 11.46
CA PHE A 167 -0.84 -0.56 10.17
C PHE A 167 0.14 -0.48 9.00
N GLU A 168 1.15 0.38 9.10
CA GLU A 168 2.26 0.51 8.17
C GLU A 168 3.49 -0.28 8.63
N GLN A 169 3.28 -1.33 9.41
CA GLN A 169 4.32 -2.28 9.86
C GLN A 169 5.46 -1.63 10.64
N GLU A 170 5.20 -0.54 11.35
CA GLU A 170 6.20 0.22 12.11
C GLU A 170 7.46 0.59 11.31
N GLN A 171 7.28 0.80 10.01
CA GLN A 171 8.39 1.12 9.10
C GLN A 171 9.10 2.41 9.53
N THR A 172 10.43 2.39 9.42
CA THR A 172 11.25 3.60 9.47
C THR A 172 11.28 4.26 8.10
N VAL A 173 11.81 5.49 8.03
CA VAL A 173 11.93 6.20 6.76
C VAL A 173 12.82 5.47 5.74
N LEU A 174 13.83 4.68 6.17
CA LEU A 174 14.62 3.83 5.27
C LEU A 174 13.78 2.72 4.65
N HIS A 175 12.94 2.04 5.44
CA HIS A 175 12.02 1.04 4.92
C HIS A 175 11.07 1.66 3.88
N TYR A 176 10.51 2.84 4.22
CA TYR A 176 9.58 3.56 3.35
C TYR A 176 10.19 3.93 1.99
N VAL A 177 11.45 4.38 1.95
CA VAL A 177 12.16 4.71 0.70
C VAL A 177 12.38 3.48 -0.18
N ILE A 178 12.61 2.31 0.41
CA ILE A 178 12.87 1.07 -0.33
C ILE A 178 11.57 0.41 -0.76
N ALA A 179 10.60 0.33 0.14
CA ALA A 179 9.34 -0.36 -0.06
C ALA A 179 8.24 0.30 0.78
N PRO A 180 7.54 1.32 0.25
CA PRO A 180 6.41 1.88 0.96
C PRO A 180 5.37 0.79 1.20
N PRO A 181 4.65 0.84 2.33
CA PRO A 181 3.53 -0.04 2.57
C PRO A 181 2.49 0.03 1.45
N ASP A 182 1.79 -1.08 1.20
CA ASP A 182 0.73 -1.13 0.19
C ASP A 182 -0.33 -0.05 0.48
N GLY A 183 -0.75 0.65 -0.57
CA GLY A 183 -1.71 1.76 -0.48
C GLY A 183 -1.08 3.14 -0.19
N LEU A 184 0.20 3.21 0.13
CA LEU A 184 0.90 4.48 0.29
C LEU A 184 1.53 4.93 -1.03
N VAL A 185 1.00 6.00 -1.60
CA VAL A 185 1.45 6.55 -2.90
C VAL A 185 2.40 7.72 -2.66
N GLY A 186 3.65 7.44 -2.30
CA GLY A 186 4.67 8.50 -2.23
C GLY A 186 5.14 8.93 -3.62
N GLY A 187 5.16 10.23 -3.89
CA GLY A 187 5.62 10.80 -5.18
C GLY A 187 7.09 10.47 -5.53
N LEU A 188 7.89 10.04 -4.56
CA LEU A 188 9.30 9.71 -4.70
C LEU A 188 9.56 8.58 -5.72
N PHE A 189 8.67 7.58 -5.79
CA PHE A 189 8.82 6.46 -6.72
C PHE A 189 8.56 6.85 -8.19
N ARG A 190 7.95 8.01 -8.44
CA ARG A 190 7.74 8.56 -9.78
C ARG A 190 8.95 9.32 -10.33
N THR A 191 9.84 9.82 -9.46
CA THR A 191 10.94 10.72 -9.87
C THR A 191 12.29 10.03 -10.07
N GLY A 192 12.44 8.74 -9.70
CA GLY A 192 13.71 8.00 -9.85
C GLY A 192 14.84 8.42 -8.91
N ASP A 193 14.58 9.35 -7.99
CA ASP A 193 15.60 9.94 -7.09
C ASP A 193 15.68 9.24 -5.71
N HIS A 194 15.01 8.08 -5.56
CA HIS A 194 14.95 7.38 -4.28
C HIS A 194 16.33 6.92 -3.76
N TYR A 195 17.29 6.63 -4.64
CA TYR A 195 18.65 6.27 -4.22
C TYR A 195 19.42 7.43 -3.60
N ARG A 196 19.22 8.65 -4.09
CA ARG A 196 19.80 9.84 -3.46
C ARG A 196 19.17 10.12 -2.10
N THR A 197 17.87 9.88 -1.98
CA THR A 197 17.18 9.98 -0.69
C THR A 197 17.68 8.91 0.28
N LEU A 198 17.88 7.68 -0.19
CA LEU A 198 18.46 6.59 0.60
C LEU A 198 19.86 6.95 1.11
N GLU A 199 20.74 7.42 0.22
CA GLU A 199 22.10 7.87 0.58
C GLU A 199 22.04 8.98 1.62
N LEU A 200 21.22 10.00 1.41
CA LEU A 200 21.08 11.10 2.35
C LEU A 200 20.59 10.65 3.72
N LEU A 201 19.61 9.74 3.78
CA LEU A 201 19.13 9.22 5.06
C LEU A 201 20.23 8.46 5.82
N ILE A 202 21.05 7.69 5.10
CA ILE A 202 22.20 7.00 5.67
C ILE A 202 23.23 8.03 6.19
N GLU A 203 23.57 9.04 5.40
CA GLU A 203 24.47 10.15 5.80
C GLU A 203 23.97 10.88 7.05
N LEU A 204 22.65 11.06 7.19
CA LEU A 204 22.02 11.72 8.34
C LEU A 204 21.89 10.80 9.55
N GLY A 205 22.35 9.56 9.48
CA GLY A 205 22.40 8.63 10.61
C GLY A 205 21.15 7.78 10.80
N ALA A 206 20.37 7.52 9.75
CA ALA A 206 19.30 6.55 9.82
C ALA A 206 19.83 5.16 10.16
N ASP A 207 19.14 4.45 11.05
CA ASP A 207 19.52 3.11 11.48
C ASP A 207 19.26 2.09 10.36
N VAL A 208 20.34 1.60 9.75
CA VAL A 208 20.32 0.62 8.65
C VAL A 208 19.90 -0.78 9.10
N GLU A 209 19.99 -1.06 10.43
CA GLU A 209 19.59 -2.32 11.03
C GLU A 209 18.21 -2.25 11.72
N ALA A 210 17.52 -1.10 11.63
CA ALA A 210 16.19 -0.98 12.18
C ALA A 210 15.27 -2.09 11.63
N ARG A 211 14.44 -2.67 12.51
CA ARG A 211 13.50 -3.72 12.12
C ARG A 211 12.08 -3.18 12.09
N ASP A 212 11.33 -3.52 11.06
CA ASP A 212 9.89 -3.26 11.00
C ASP A 212 9.11 -4.24 11.89
N ALA A 213 7.78 -4.15 11.93
CA ALA A 213 6.93 -5.04 12.74
C ALA A 213 7.00 -6.52 12.31
N LYS A 214 7.48 -6.81 11.10
CA LYS A 214 7.74 -8.17 10.61
C LYS A 214 9.20 -8.61 10.86
N GLY A 215 9.99 -7.85 11.61
CA GLY A 215 11.39 -8.13 11.89
C GLY A 215 12.34 -7.87 10.72
N ARG A 216 11.88 -7.29 9.62
CA ARG A 216 12.70 -7.08 8.41
C ARG A 216 13.52 -5.80 8.56
N THR A 217 14.77 -5.85 8.12
CA THR A 217 15.62 -4.66 7.97
C THR A 217 15.38 -3.99 6.59
N PRO A 218 15.81 -2.72 6.38
CA PRO A 218 15.81 -2.10 5.08
C PRO A 218 16.51 -2.96 4.01
N LEU A 219 17.64 -3.59 4.36
CA LEU A 219 18.36 -4.51 3.47
C LEU A 219 17.51 -5.73 3.11
N ALA A 220 16.83 -6.34 4.08
CA ALA A 220 15.93 -7.45 3.82
C ALA A 220 14.79 -7.08 2.86
N LEU A 221 14.25 -5.87 2.96
CA LEU A 221 13.25 -5.37 2.00
C LEU A 221 13.82 -5.14 0.61
N ALA A 222 15.05 -4.57 0.51
CA ALA A 222 15.73 -4.39 -0.76
C ALA A 222 16.00 -5.74 -1.45
N MET A 223 16.41 -6.76 -0.68
CA MET A 223 16.58 -8.14 -1.15
C MET A 223 15.28 -8.75 -1.66
N LEU A 224 14.19 -8.57 -0.92
CA LEU A 224 12.85 -9.04 -1.29
C LEU A 224 12.42 -8.50 -2.66
N ARG A 225 12.75 -7.24 -2.93
CA ARG A 225 12.40 -6.56 -4.19
C ARG A 225 13.39 -6.78 -5.32
N GLY A 226 14.54 -7.39 -5.05
CA GLY A 226 15.63 -7.52 -6.02
C GLY A 226 16.28 -6.17 -6.36
N ASP A 227 16.24 -5.20 -5.43
CA ASP A 227 16.82 -3.86 -5.62
C ASP A 227 18.31 -3.89 -5.25
N TRP A 228 19.14 -4.36 -6.20
CA TRP A 228 20.57 -4.50 -6.03
C TRP A 228 21.29 -3.20 -5.71
N GLU A 229 20.80 -2.09 -6.22
CA GLU A 229 21.42 -0.79 -5.99
C GLU A 229 21.17 -0.30 -4.56
N ALA A 230 19.95 -0.48 -4.03
CA ALA A 230 19.67 -0.24 -2.62
C ALA A 230 20.48 -1.19 -1.71
N MET A 231 20.55 -2.49 -2.07
CA MET A 231 21.35 -3.48 -1.33
C MET A 231 22.81 -3.05 -1.23
N ARG A 232 23.42 -2.67 -2.36
CA ARG A 232 24.83 -2.23 -2.42
C ARG A 232 25.08 -1.03 -1.50
N ARG A 233 24.19 -0.03 -1.51
CA ARG A 233 24.30 1.16 -0.66
C ARG A 233 24.16 0.85 0.82
N LEU A 234 23.16 0.04 1.17
CA LEU A 234 22.93 -0.38 2.55
C LEU A 234 24.08 -1.21 3.10
N SER A 235 24.59 -2.16 2.32
CA SER A 235 25.77 -2.97 2.73
C SER A 235 27.02 -2.12 2.86
N ALA A 236 27.24 -1.13 1.98
CA ALA A 236 28.35 -0.19 2.12
C ALA A 236 28.22 0.69 3.39
N ALA A 237 27.03 0.88 3.88
CA ALA A 237 26.73 1.56 5.15
C ALA A 237 26.78 0.64 6.37
N GLY A 238 27.13 -0.65 6.20
CA GLY A 238 27.29 -1.61 7.28
C GLY A 238 26.05 -2.47 7.57
N ALA A 239 25.01 -2.42 6.74
CA ALA A 239 23.87 -3.31 6.91
C ALA A 239 24.29 -4.77 6.65
N MET A 240 23.88 -5.65 7.56
CA MET A 240 24.18 -7.08 7.49
C MET A 240 23.12 -7.83 6.70
N VAL A 241 23.57 -8.71 5.82
CA VAL A 241 22.66 -9.66 5.16
C VAL A 241 22.10 -10.58 6.25
N PRO A 242 20.76 -10.69 6.37
CA PRO A 242 20.19 -11.59 7.36
C PRO A 242 20.66 -13.00 7.12
N GLU A 243 21.19 -13.65 8.17
CA GLU A 243 21.48 -15.07 8.13
C GLU A 243 20.17 -15.83 7.86
N PRO A 244 20.21 -16.91 7.08
CA PRO A 244 19.08 -17.81 6.97
C PRO A 244 18.68 -18.24 8.39
N GLU A 245 17.45 -18.02 8.82
CA GLU A 245 17.00 -18.52 10.12
C GLU A 245 17.36 -20.01 10.20
N GLU A 246 18.22 -20.38 11.14
CA GLU A 246 18.41 -21.77 11.53
C GLU A 246 17.07 -22.25 12.06
N GLN A 247 16.27 -22.86 11.18
CA GLN A 247 15.02 -23.47 11.58
C GLN A 247 15.38 -24.52 12.63
N SER A 248 14.91 -24.29 13.87
CA SER A 248 14.81 -25.29 14.91
C SER A 248 14.54 -26.65 14.30
N GLU A 249 15.35 -27.67 14.59
CA GLU A 249 15.29 -29.11 14.19
C GLU A 249 14.03 -29.61 13.48
N ALA A 250 13.52 -28.87 12.52
CA ALA A 250 12.50 -29.30 11.60
C ALA A 250 13.15 -30.22 10.56
N LEU A 251 12.47 -31.29 10.24
CA LEU A 251 12.79 -32.27 9.19
C LEU A 251 13.60 -31.63 8.04
N PRO A 252 14.65 -32.29 7.50
CA PRO A 252 15.50 -31.73 6.47
C PRO A 252 14.64 -31.09 5.38
N ALA A 253 14.92 -29.82 5.08
CA ALA A 253 14.14 -29.08 4.10
C ALA A 253 14.04 -29.86 2.80
N PRO A 254 12.85 -30.05 2.23
CA PRO A 254 12.67 -30.86 1.04
C PRO A 254 13.51 -30.30 -0.11
N THR A 255 14.15 -31.16 -0.89
CA THR A 255 14.91 -30.76 -2.07
C THR A 255 13.98 -30.17 -3.14
N LEU A 256 14.52 -29.36 -4.06
CA LEU A 256 13.72 -28.81 -5.15
C LEU A 256 13.03 -29.88 -5.98
N SER A 257 13.63 -31.07 -6.14
CA SER A 257 13.03 -32.21 -6.84
C SER A 257 11.77 -32.73 -6.13
N VAL A 258 11.76 -32.74 -4.79
CA VAL A 258 10.57 -33.13 -4.00
C VAL A 258 9.49 -32.04 -4.08
N LEU A 259 9.90 -30.75 -4.00
CA LEU A 259 8.97 -29.63 -4.11
C LEU A 259 8.36 -29.53 -5.52
N SER A 260 9.16 -29.74 -6.58
CA SER A 260 8.67 -29.70 -7.96
C SER A 260 7.63 -30.78 -8.25
N ALA A 261 7.67 -31.93 -7.57
CA ALA A 261 6.66 -32.97 -7.71
C ALA A 261 5.29 -32.54 -7.18
N SER A 262 5.20 -31.51 -6.33
CA SER A 262 3.95 -30.95 -5.83
C SER A 262 3.27 -29.98 -6.82
N ILE A 263 3.99 -29.50 -7.86
CA ILE A 263 3.43 -28.58 -8.85
C ILE A 263 2.51 -29.35 -9.80
N SER A 264 1.21 -29.17 -9.63
CA SER A 264 0.19 -29.92 -10.37
C SER A 264 -0.23 -29.25 -11.68
N LYS A 265 -0.08 -27.91 -11.78
CA LYS A 265 -0.59 -27.16 -12.93
C LYS A 265 0.14 -25.84 -13.11
N GLN A 266 0.34 -25.46 -14.36
CA GLN A 266 0.80 -24.14 -14.78
C GLN A 266 -0.34 -23.46 -15.55
N THR A 267 -0.65 -22.21 -15.19
CA THR A 267 -1.66 -21.41 -15.90
C THR A 267 -1.05 -20.05 -16.28
N PRO A 268 -0.77 -19.79 -17.56
CA PRO A 268 -0.26 -18.49 -18.00
C PRO A 268 -1.31 -17.39 -17.77
N MET A 269 -0.87 -16.22 -17.30
CA MET A 269 -1.69 -15.03 -17.19
C MET A 269 -1.15 -13.96 -18.15
N LEU A 270 -2.01 -13.44 -19.01
CA LEU A 270 -1.68 -12.45 -20.03
C LEU A 270 -2.35 -11.12 -19.69
N SER A 271 -1.57 -10.05 -19.67
CA SER A 271 -2.13 -8.70 -19.64
C SER A 271 -2.59 -8.32 -21.02
N VAL A 272 -3.87 -7.95 -21.16
CA VAL A 272 -4.50 -7.66 -22.45
C VAL A 272 -5.24 -6.32 -22.41
N PRO A 273 -5.33 -5.59 -23.52
CA PRO A 273 -6.01 -4.30 -23.54
C PRO A 273 -7.51 -4.40 -23.21
N ASP A 274 -8.15 -5.49 -23.61
CA ASP A 274 -9.57 -5.76 -23.40
C ASP A 274 -9.77 -7.24 -23.08
N VAL A 275 -10.10 -7.53 -21.81
CA VAL A 275 -10.33 -8.90 -21.33
C VAL A 275 -11.57 -9.50 -21.97
N ALA A 276 -12.66 -8.74 -22.15
CA ALA A 276 -13.91 -9.24 -22.70
C ALA A 276 -13.77 -9.63 -24.17
N ALA A 277 -13.15 -8.78 -24.98
CA ALA A 277 -12.85 -9.06 -26.39
C ALA A 277 -11.91 -10.27 -26.51
N THR A 278 -10.89 -10.37 -25.65
CA THR A 278 -9.96 -11.50 -25.64
C THR A 278 -10.68 -12.81 -25.31
N VAL A 279 -11.49 -12.83 -24.26
CA VAL A 279 -12.30 -14.01 -23.88
C VAL A 279 -13.25 -14.42 -25.01
N ALA A 280 -13.91 -13.44 -25.64
CA ALA A 280 -14.80 -13.71 -26.78
C ALA A 280 -14.06 -14.43 -27.91
N TRP A 281 -12.86 -13.98 -28.25
CA TRP A 281 -12.03 -14.63 -29.26
C TRP A 281 -11.62 -16.05 -28.86
N TYR A 282 -11.12 -16.24 -27.61
CA TYR A 282 -10.74 -17.57 -27.13
C TYR A 282 -11.92 -18.55 -27.14
N ARG A 283 -13.11 -18.10 -26.75
CA ARG A 283 -14.33 -18.90 -26.84
C ARG A 283 -14.68 -19.26 -28.30
N ALA A 284 -14.49 -18.33 -29.22
CA ALA A 284 -14.73 -18.55 -30.62
C ALA A 284 -13.81 -19.63 -31.24
N VAL A 285 -12.60 -19.78 -30.69
CA VAL A 285 -11.65 -20.83 -31.12
C VAL A 285 -11.72 -22.11 -30.26
N GLY A 286 -12.74 -22.24 -29.41
CA GLY A 286 -13.06 -23.48 -28.73
C GLY A 286 -12.65 -23.56 -27.25
N PHE A 287 -12.23 -22.48 -26.63
CA PHE A 287 -11.97 -22.45 -25.20
C PHE A 287 -13.27 -22.28 -24.39
N GLU A 288 -13.31 -22.85 -23.22
CA GLU A 288 -14.34 -22.66 -22.21
C GLU A 288 -13.97 -21.54 -21.25
N LEU A 289 -14.90 -20.64 -20.92
CA LEU A 289 -14.74 -19.71 -19.82
C LEU A 289 -14.99 -20.44 -18.51
N VAL A 290 -13.96 -20.58 -17.66
CA VAL A 290 -14.03 -21.34 -16.40
C VAL A 290 -14.06 -20.47 -15.17
N GLY A 291 -13.74 -19.17 -15.31
CA GLY A 291 -13.83 -18.20 -14.24
C GLY A 291 -13.76 -16.77 -14.75
N SER A 292 -14.46 -15.86 -14.11
CA SER A 292 -14.37 -14.44 -14.39
C SER A 292 -14.78 -13.60 -13.18
N HIS A 293 -14.20 -12.40 -13.06
CA HIS A 293 -14.56 -11.41 -12.07
C HIS A 293 -14.52 -10.03 -12.70
N GLY A 294 -15.42 -9.13 -12.27
CA GLY A 294 -15.47 -7.77 -12.75
C GLY A 294 -16.63 -7.00 -12.16
N ASP A 295 -16.54 -5.67 -12.25
CA ASP A 295 -17.56 -4.75 -11.77
C ASP A 295 -18.18 -3.98 -12.93
N GLU A 296 -19.44 -3.56 -12.78
CA GLU A 296 -20.19 -2.69 -13.72
C GLU A 296 -20.15 -3.14 -15.20
N GLY A 297 -20.11 -4.47 -15.43
CA GLY A 297 -20.12 -5.02 -16.78
C GLY A 297 -18.76 -5.04 -17.49
N LYS A 298 -17.68 -4.66 -16.80
CA LYS A 298 -16.30 -4.80 -17.30
C LYS A 298 -15.62 -6.00 -16.64
N LEU A 299 -15.01 -6.87 -17.45
CA LEU A 299 -14.20 -7.97 -16.93
C LEU A 299 -12.83 -7.44 -16.47
N GLY A 300 -12.57 -7.54 -15.14
CA GLY A 300 -11.29 -7.28 -14.51
C GLY A 300 -10.37 -8.49 -14.48
N TRP A 301 -10.92 -9.70 -14.66
CA TRP A 301 -10.18 -10.96 -14.72
C TRP A 301 -11.02 -12.03 -15.42
N ALA A 302 -10.35 -12.90 -16.15
CA ALA A 302 -10.98 -14.09 -16.71
C ALA A 302 -9.99 -15.25 -16.85
N CYS A 303 -10.49 -16.49 -16.72
CA CYS A 303 -9.75 -17.70 -16.98
C CYS A 303 -10.48 -18.54 -18.04
N VAL A 304 -9.75 -18.96 -19.06
CA VAL A 304 -10.26 -19.84 -20.10
C VAL A 304 -9.51 -21.17 -20.07
N ARG A 305 -10.18 -22.25 -20.47
CA ARG A 305 -9.66 -23.61 -20.46
C ARG A 305 -9.81 -24.28 -21.82
N LEU A 306 -8.80 -25.05 -22.20
CA LEU A 306 -8.87 -25.98 -23.32
C LEU A 306 -8.23 -27.30 -22.86
N GLY A 307 -9.04 -28.38 -22.66
CA GLY A 307 -8.57 -29.61 -22.04
C GLY A 307 -8.09 -29.35 -20.60
N SER A 308 -6.83 -29.69 -20.27
CA SER A 308 -6.20 -29.41 -18.99
C SER A 308 -5.45 -28.08 -18.96
N ALA A 309 -5.28 -27.41 -20.09
CA ALA A 309 -4.59 -26.13 -20.18
C ALA A 309 -5.52 -24.96 -19.86
N GLU A 310 -5.07 -24.05 -19.03
CA GLU A 310 -5.80 -22.82 -18.68
C GLU A 310 -4.94 -21.61 -18.92
N ILE A 311 -5.59 -20.50 -19.31
CA ILE A 311 -4.96 -19.20 -19.52
C ILE A 311 -5.81 -18.17 -18.80
N MET A 312 -5.15 -17.30 -18.02
CA MET A 312 -5.78 -16.17 -17.35
C MET A 312 -5.51 -14.86 -18.10
N PHE A 313 -6.48 -13.97 -18.09
CA PHE A 313 -6.38 -12.63 -18.66
C PHE A 313 -6.71 -11.58 -17.61
N VAL A 314 -5.92 -10.49 -17.61
CA VAL A 314 -6.15 -9.29 -16.80
C VAL A 314 -6.02 -8.06 -17.69
N PRO A 315 -6.69 -6.92 -17.35
CA PRO A 315 -6.53 -5.69 -18.11
C PRO A 315 -5.08 -5.18 -18.03
N SER A 316 -4.58 -4.65 -19.12
CA SER A 316 -3.33 -3.88 -19.09
C SER A 316 -3.57 -2.55 -18.37
N THR A 317 -2.77 -2.25 -17.36
CA THR A 317 -2.83 -0.98 -16.61
C THR A 317 -2.09 0.14 -17.31
N ASP A 318 -1.33 -0.15 -18.37
CA ASP A 318 -0.56 0.82 -19.13
C ASP A 318 -1.03 0.86 -20.60
N PRO A 319 -1.77 1.93 -21.00
CA PRO A 319 -2.25 2.08 -22.39
C PRO A 319 -1.13 2.16 -23.43
N TRP A 320 0.10 2.49 -23.01
CA TRP A 320 1.27 2.63 -23.90
C TRP A 320 2.06 1.32 -24.01
N ARG A 321 1.84 0.35 -23.13
CA ARG A 321 2.41 -0.99 -23.21
C ARG A 321 1.51 -1.98 -23.95
N SER A 322 1.00 -1.58 -25.10
CA SER A 322 0.20 -2.46 -25.98
C SER A 322 1.02 -3.59 -26.66
N ARG A 323 2.28 -3.73 -26.30
CA ARG A 323 3.08 -4.91 -26.67
C ARG A 323 3.14 -5.83 -25.46
N VAL A 324 2.72 -7.06 -25.63
CA VAL A 324 2.77 -8.17 -24.70
C VAL A 324 4.20 -8.34 -24.14
N SER A 325 4.56 -7.51 -23.19
CA SER A 325 5.83 -7.58 -22.48
C SER A 325 5.67 -8.05 -21.03
N GLY A 326 4.58 -8.76 -20.74
CA GLY A 326 4.32 -9.28 -19.41
C GLY A 326 3.57 -10.60 -19.52
N VAL A 327 4.29 -11.71 -19.74
CA VAL A 327 3.72 -13.03 -19.53
C VAL A 327 3.95 -13.38 -18.07
N SER A 328 2.87 -13.52 -17.28
CA SER A 328 2.92 -14.12 -15.94
C SER A 328 2.46 -15.58 -16.06
N LEU A 329 3.29 -16.51 -15.57
CA LEU A 329 2.97 -17.92 -15.53
C LEU A 329 2.52 -18.31 -14.13
N TRP A 330 1.37 -18.93 -14.02
CA TRP A 330 0.80 -19.34 -12.74
C TRP A 330 0.97 -20.85 -12.52
N PHE A 331 1.53 -21.18 -11.38
CA PHE A 331 1.78 -22.56 -10.93
C PHE A 331 0.92 -22.82 -9.70
N ARG A 332 0.13 -23.89 -9.73
CA ARG A 332 -0.59 -24.35 -8.56
C ARG A 332 0.22 -25.42 -7.84
N THR A 333 0.27 -25.31 -6.51
CA THR A 333 0.98 -26.24 -5.62
C THR A 333 0.15 -26.44 -4.35
N ASP A 334 0.29 -27.56 -3.71
CA ASP A 334 -0.23 -27.87 -2.37
C ASP A 334 0.82 -27.60 -1.26
N ARG A 335 2.02 -27.09 -1.63
CA ARG A 335 3.16 -26.87 -0.73
C ARG A 335 3.76 -25.48 -0.91
N ILE A 336 2.91 -24.46 -0.88
CA ILE A 336 3.36 -23.09 -1.20
C ILE A 336 4.37 -22.54 -0.19
N ASP A 337 4.20 -22.85 1.11
CA ASP A 337 5.11 -22.38 2.16
C ASP A 337 6.52 -22.97 2.01
N ASP A 338 6.62 -24.28 1.73
CA ASP A 338 7.89 -24.96 1.50
C ASP A 338 8.62 -24.41 0.28
N LEU A 339 7.86 -24.18 -0.81
CA LEU A 339 8.41 -23.64 -2.06
C LEU A 339 8.90 -22.19 -1.86
N TYR A 340 8.10 -21.38 -1.17
CA TYR A 340 8.49 -20.02 -0.83
C TYR A 340 9.77 -19.98 0.02
N ALA A 341 9.83 -20.79 1.10
CA ALA A 341 11.01 -20.87 1.95
C ALA A 341 12.25 -21.35 1.20
N HIS A 342 12.08 -22.32 0.28
CA HIS A 342 13.18 -22.78 -0.58
C HIS A 342 13.75 -21.67 -1.46
N LEU A 343 12.89 -20.90 -2.14
CA LEU A 343 13.30 -19.81 -3.03
C LEU A 343 13.94 -18.65 -2.24
N LYS A 344 13.44 -18.37 -1.04
CA LYS A 344 14.04 -17.38 -0.13
C LYS A 344 15.47 -17.74 0.25
N ARG A 345 15.73 -18.99 0.64
CA ARG A 345 17.11 -19.44 0.94
C ARG A 345 18.05 -19.27 -0.26
N ARG A 346 17.58 -19.55 -1.48
CA ARG A 346 18.38 -19.35 -2.69
C ARG A 346 18.66 -17.89 -2.99
N GLN A 347 17.66 -17.02 -2.79
CA GLN A 347 17.85 -15.56 -2.89
C GLN A 347 18.93 -15.07 -1.92
N LEU A 348 18.86 -15.50 -0.65
CA LEU A 348 19.83 -15.13 0.37
C LEU A 348 21.25 -15.63 0.01
N ALA A 349 21.39 -16.89 -0.39
CA ALA A 349 22.69 -17.44 -0.79
C ALA A 349 23.31 -16.66 -1.97
N HIS A 350 22.50 -16.30 -2.97
CA HIS A 350 22.95 -15.48 -4.09
C HIS A 350 23.41 -14.09 -3.61
N ALA A 351 22.62 -13.44 -2.77
CA ALA A 351 22.94 -12.13 -2.24
C ALA A 351 24.23 -12.12 -1.41
N HIS A 352 24.45 -13.12 -0.55
CA HIS A 352 25.68 -13.26 0.22
C HIS A 352 26.91 -13.36 -0.69
N ALA A 353 26.88 -14.23 -1.71
CA ALA A 353 27.97 -14.39 -2.65
C ALA A 353 28.27 -13.09 -3.41
N MET A 354 27.22 -12.42 -3.92
CA MET A 354 27.36 -11.16 -4.66
C MET A 354 27.97 -10.04 -3.81
N LEU A 355 27.55 -9.92 -2.55
CA LEU A 355 28.08 -8.91 -1.63
C LEU A 355 29.50 -9.22 -1.18
N ALA A 356 29.90 -10.50 -1.14
CA ALA A 356 31.28 -10.94 -0.92
C ALA A 356 32.18 -10.75 -2.15
N GLY A 357 31.63 -10.37 -3.30
CA GLY A 357 32.36 -10.27 -4.57
C GLY A 357 32.70 -11.64 -5.19
N GLU A 358 31.94 -12.66 -4.83
CA GLU A 358 32.10 -14.04 -5.29
C GLU A 358 31.12 -14.38 -6.41
N THR A 359 31.40 -15.41 -7.19
CA THR A 359 30.44 -15.99 -8.13
C THR A 359 29.45 -16.89 -7.38
N SER A 360 28.17 -16.80 -7.69
CA SER A 360 27.13 -17.61 -7.06
C SER A 360 26.62 -18.68 -8.00
N ASP A 361 26.56 -19.91 -7.53
CA ASP A 361 25.87 -21.02 -8.21
C ASP A 361 24.34 -20.97 -7.94
N ALA A 362 23.90 -20.17 -6.98
CA ALA A 362 22.48 -19.95 -6.71
C ALA A 362 21.86 -18.98 -7.74
N PRO A 363 20.65 -19.25 -8.23
CA PRO A 363 19.98 -18.35 -9.18
C PRO A 363 19.64 -17.00 -8.55
N ASP A 364 19.65 -15.95 -9.37
CA ASP A 364 19.12 -14.63 -9.01
C ASP A 364 17.59 -14.71 -8.89
N VAL A 365 17.08 -14.96 -7.70
CA VAL A 365 15.64 -15.03 -7.43
C VAL A 365 15.15 -13.64 -7.00
N ARG A 366 14.29 -13.04 -7.83
CA ARG A 366 13.68 -11.72 -7.57
C ARG A 366 12.20 -11.89 -7.26
N PHE A 367 11.81 -11.65 -6.02
CA PHE A 367 10.41 -11.66 -5.64
C PHE A 367 9.73 -10.40 -6.16
N THR A 368 8.61 -10.57 -6.85
CA THR A 368 7.72 -9.47 -7.28
C THR A 368 6.57 -9.29 -6.31
N LEU A 369 6.22 -10.36 -5.62
CA LEU A 369 5.17 -10.42 -4.62
C LEU A 369 5.59 -11.36 -3.50
N ASP A 370 5.50 -10.90 -2.26
CA ASP A 370 5.76 -11.71 -1.07
C ASP A 370 4.57 -12.65 -0.80
N LEU A 371 4.79 -13.72 -0.03
CA LEU A 371 3.72 -14.66 0.28
C LEU A 371 2.59 -13.96 1.06
N TYR A 372 1.39 -13.98 0.53
CA TYR A 372 0.20 -13.39 1.13
C TYR A 372 -1.04 -14.24 0.88
N THR A 373 -2.12 -13.93 1.57
CA THR A 373 -3.43 -14.53 1.36
C THR A 373 -4.32 -13.56 0.58
N ALA A 374 -4.72 -13.94 -0.63
CA ALA A 374 -5.59 -13.13 -1.48
C ALA A 374 -7.06 -13.22 -1.00
N PHE A 375 -7.86 -12.21 -1.33
CA PHE A 375 -9.29 -12.12 -0.95
C PHE A 375 -10.15 -13.24 -1.57
N TYR A 376 -9.66 -13.91 -2.61
CA TYR A 376 -10.31 -15.04 -3.28
C TYR A 376 -9.81 -16.41 -2.79
N SER A 377 -9.47 -16.52 -1.51
CA SER A 377 -9.11 -17.76 -0.82
C SER A 377 -7.94 -18.51 -1.46
N GLN A 378 -6.90 -17.79 -1.87
CA GLN A 378 -5.63 -18.36 -2.32
C GLN A 378 -4.45 -17.73 -1.56
N ARG A 379 -3.44 -18.54 -1.26
CA ARG A 379 -2.12 -18.07 -0.86
C ARG A 379 -1.24 -17.97 -2.09
N GLU A 380 -0.53 -16.88 -2.24
CA GLU A 380 0.20 -16.55 -3.46
C GLU A 380 1.53 -15.88 -3.17
N PHE A 381 2.50 -16.10 -4.06
CA PHE A 381 3.71 -15.27 -4.18
C PHE A 381 4.18 -15.23 -5.62
N GLY A 382 4.98 -14.21 -5.96
CA GLY A 382 5.52 -14.03 -7.32
C GLY A 382 7.03 -13.88 -7.33
N ILE A 383 7.67 -14.44 -8.36
CA ILE A 383 9.07 -14.17 -8.67
C ILE A 383 9.21 -13.77 -10.14
N ARG A 384 10.30 -13.07 -10.47
CA ARG A 384 10.61 -12.69 -11.85
C ARG A 384 11.83 -13.45 -12.34
N ASP A 385 11.77 -13.99 -13.54
CA ASP A 385 12.90 -14.62 -14.19
C ASP A 385 13.88 -13.57 -14.76
N PRO A 386 15.11 -13.97 -15.17
CA PRO A 386 16.08 -13.04 -15.77
C PRO A 386 15.59 -12.38 -17.07
N ASN A 387 14.60 -12.93 -17.74
CA ASN A 387 14.01 -12.40 -18.98
C ASN A 387 12.83 -11.48 -18.73
N GLY A 388 12.47 -11.27 -17.45
CA GLY A 388 11.35 -10.41 -17.05
C GLY A 388 9.99 -11.12 -16.99
N VAL A 389 9.94 -12.44 -17.19
CA VAL A 389 8.71 -13.24 -17.04
C VAL A 389 8.39 -13.37 -15.55
N GLU A 390 7.15 -13.10 -15.20
CA GLU A 390 6.65 -13.26 -13.85
C GLU A 390 6.09 -14.66 -13.65
N LEU A 391 6.57 -15.34 -12.60
CA LEU A 391 6.13 -16.68 -12.20
C LEU A 391 5.34 -16.53 -10.91
N MET A 392 4.04 -16.78 -10.98
CA MET A 392 3.13 -16.72 -9.84
C MET A 392 2.87 -18.13 -9.32
N PHE A 393 2.99 -18.32 -8.03
CA PHE A 393 2.69 -19.58 -7.35
C PHE A 393 1.47 -19.40 -6.46
N ALA A 394 0.54 -20.33 -6.51
CA ALA A 394 -0.69 -20.25 -5.75
C ALA A 394 -1.10 -21.60 -5.15
N GLN A 395 -1.67 -21.53 -3.96
CA GLN A 395 -2.32 -22.65 -3.26
C GLN A 395 -3.72 -22.24 -2.85
N SER A 396 -4.73 -23.03 -3.21
CA SER A 396 -6.10 -22.84 -2.72
C SER A 396 -6.16 -23.11 -1.22
N ILE A 397 -6.86 -22.24 -0.50
CA ILE A 397 -7.21 -22.45 0.91
C ILE A 397 -8.62 -23.05 0.90
N ASP A 398 -8.73 -24.35 1.23
CA ASP A 398 -10.03 -24.98 1.42
C ASP A 398 -10.68 -24.40 2.69
N GLU A 399 -11.95 -23.99 2.61
CA GLU A 399 -12.70 -23.42 3.75
C GLU A 399 -12.96 -24.44 4.89
N GLU A 400 -12.52 -25.69 4.75
CA GLU A 400 -12.83 -26.76 5.70
C GLU A 400 -11.86 -26.92 6.89
N SER A 401 -10.86 -26.05 7.06
CA SER A 401 -9.94 -26.15 8.22
C SER A 401 -10.23 -25.15 9.36
N SER A 402 -11.45 -24.63 9.43
CA SER A 402 -11.94 -23.78 10.53
C SER A 402 -13.16 -24.38 11.21
N SER A 403 -13.01 -25.58 11.78
CA SER A 403 -14.00 -26.17 12.69
C SER A 403 -13.33 -26.67 13.97
#